data_ceff02d4505baeea45a4389ec8e0a12d
#
_entry.id   ceff02d4505baeea45a4389ec8e0a12d
#
_cell.length_a   1.000
_cell.length_b   1.000
_cell.length_c   1.000
_cell.angle_alpha   90.00
_cell.angle_beta   90.00
_cell.angle_gamma   90.00
#
_symmetry.space_group_name_H-M   'P 1'
#
loop_
_entity.id
_entity.type
_entity.pdbx_description
1 polymer ?
#
loop_
_entity_poly.entity_id
_entity_poly.type
_entity_poly.pdbx_seq_one_letter_code
_entity_poly.pdbx_strand_id
1 'polypeptide(L)'
;PQIPAISDIVFDGAFENATEAAEFGIAQGDVIIPETETILSANGKNIISKAWDNRYGCLMILELLEFLADKELPATLIIGANVQEEVGLRGAKVSTTMFKPDLFFAVDCSPASDTFGDDNGRLGEGTTLRFFDPGHIMLPGMKKFLLETADNAKVKTQVYMAKGGTDAGAAHLASNGVPSTTIGVVARYIHSHQ
;
A
#
# COMPACT_ATOMS: atom_id res chain seq x y z
N PRO A 1 -13.68 29.51 -5.12
CA PRO A 1 -14.58 28.52 -4.58
C PRO A 1 -14.01 27.93 -3.30
N GLN A 2 -14.82 27.85 -2.27
CA GLN A 2 -14.44 27.27 -1.00
C GLN A 2 -14.55 25.73 -1.15
N ILE A 3 -13.53 25.01 -0.69
CA ILE A 3 -13.59 23.54 -0.66
C ILE A 3 -14.60 23.16 0.42
N PRO A 4 -15.63 22.35 0.13
CA PRO A 4 -16.59 21.92 1.13
C PRO A 4 -15.91 21.11 2.24
N ALA A 5 -16.37 21.27 3.47
CA ALA A 5 -15.91 20.41 4.55
C ALA A 5 -16.49 18.98 4.37
N ILE A 6 -15.81 17.98 4.92
CA ILE A 6 -16.28 16.58 4.84
C ILE A 6 -17.69 16.45 5.42
N SER A 7 -18.02 17.20 6.47
CA SER A 7 -19.34 17.26 7.07
C SER A 7 -20.46 17.80 6.15
N ASP A 8 -20.07 18.49 5.07
CA ASP A 8 -21.00 19.09 4.13
C ASP A 8 -21.31 18.17 2.93
N ILE A 9 -20.62 17.02 2.86
CA ILE A 9 -20.80 16.04 1.79
C ILE A 9 -22.05 15.23 2.09
N VAL A 10 -22.98 15.23 1.13
CA VAL A 10 -24.24 14.47 1.20
C VAL A 10 -24.22 13.43 0.08
N PHE A 11 -24.51 12.18 0.43
CA PHE A 11 -24.75 11.12 -0.52
C PHE A 11 -26.25 10.93 -0.67
N ASP A 12 -26.79 11.26 -1.82
CA ASP A 12 -28.20 11.12 -2.12
C ASP A 12 -28.47 9.74 -2.72
N GLY A 13 -29.07 8.85 -1.94
CA GLY A 13 -29.53 7.52 -2.37
C GLY A 13 -30.95 7.50 -2.88
N ALA A 14 -31.60 8.68 -3.05
CA ALA A 14 -32.96 8.85 -3.47
C ALA A 14 -34.01 8.19 -2.54
N PHE A 15 -33.71 8.05 -1.25
CA PHE A 15 -34.63 7.58 -0.24
C PHE A 15 -35.53 8.72 0.27
N GLU A 16 -36.80 8.45 0.47
CA GLU A 16 -37.75 9.47 0.98
C GLU A 16 -37.51 9.80 2.47
N ASN A 17 -36.99 8.82 3.23
CA ASN A 17 -36.71 8.99 4.67
C ASN A 17 -35.77 7.92 5.21
N ALA A 18 -35.33 8.10 6.46
CA ALA A 18 -34.39 7.19 7.12
C ALA A 18 -34.92 5.76 7.34
N THR A 19 -36.27 5.60 7.45
CA THR A 19 -36.89 4.27 7.61
C THR A 19 -36.73 3.46 6.33
N GLU A 20 -36.99 4.06 5.19
CA GLU A 20 -36.81 3.41 3.89
C GLU A 20 -35.32 3.04 3.65
N ALA A 21 -34.39 3.94 3.97
CA ALA A 21 -32.98 3.66 3.89
C ALA A 21 -32.56 2.46 4.78
N ALA A 22 -33.13 2.40 5.99
CA ALA A 22 -32.86 1.28 6.91
C ALA A 22 -33.48 -0.04 6.43
N GLU A 23 -34.64 -0.02 5.80
CA GLU A 23 -35.27 -1.20 5.17
C GLU A 23 -34.40 -1.74 4.00
N PHE A 24 -33.70 -0.84 3.31
CA PHE A 24 -32.71 -1.20 2.29
C PHE A 24 -31.39 -1.77 2.88
N GLY A 25 -31.22 -1.71 4.20
CA GLY A 25 -30.07 -2.21 4.93
C GLY A 25 -28.96 -1.18 5.15
N ILE A 26 -29.24 0.11 4.96
CA ILE A 26 -28.26 1.19 5.20
C ILE A 26 -28.35 1.63 6.65
N ALA A 27 -27.22 1.67 7.34
CA ALA A 27 -27.11 2.05 8.72
C ALA A 27 -26.02 3.12 8.97
N GLN A 28 -26.14 3.81 10.09
CA GLN A 28 -25.07 4.71 10.55
C GLN A 28 -23.78 3.94 10.77
N GLY A 29 -22.68 4.42 10.19
CA GLY A 29 -21.37 3.79 10.26
C GLY A 29 -21.02 2.92 9.06
N ASP A 30 -21.95 2.72 8.13
CA ASP A 30 -21.64 2.05 6.86
C ASP A 30 -20.70 2.89 6.01
N VAL A 31 -19.82 2.20 5.30
CA VAL A 31 -18.83 2.81 4.43
C VAL A 31 -19.40 2.94 3.02
N ILE A 32 -19.33 4.14 2.46
CA ILE A 32 -19.71 4.40 1.07
C ILE A 32 -18.42 4.42 0.24
N ILE A 33 -18.36 3.58 -0.78
CA ILE A 33 -17.23 3.48 -1.69
C ILE A 33 -17.69 3.74 -3.15
N PRO A 34 -16.84 4.39 -3.98
CA PRO A 34 -17.11 4.52 -5.39
C PRO A 34 -17.11 3.16 -6.09
N GLU A 35 -18.05 2.94 -7.01
CA GLU A 35 -17.99 1.81 -7.92
C GLU A 35 -17.05 2.14 -9.07
N THR A 36 -16.07 1.26 -9.31
CA THR A 36 -15.08 1.41 -10.39
C THR A 36 -14.80 0.06 -11.02
N GLU A 37 -15.00 -0.04 -12.32
CA GLU A 37 -14.67 -1.24 -13.08
C GLU A 37 -13.16 -1.41 -13.23
N THR A 38 -12.71 -2.67 -13.25
CA THR A 38 -11.33 -2.99 -13.61
C THR A 38 -11.21 -3.08 -15.12
N ILE A 39 -10.42 -2.21 -15.72
CA ILE A 39 -10.21 -2.15 -17.16
C ILE A 39 -8.73 -2.11 -17.53
N LEU A 40 -8.41 -2.60 -18.73
CA LEU A 40 -7.11 -2.37 -19.35
C LEU A 40 -7.12 -1.02 -20.06
N SER A 41 -6.01 -0.28 -19.98
CA SER A 41 -5.81 0.92 -20.78
C SER A 41 -5.87 0.59 -22.28
N ALA A 42 -6.18 1.56 -23.11
CA ALA A 42 -6.33 1.37 -24.56
C ALA A 42 -5.09 0.77 -25.25
N ASN A 43 -3.90 0.99 -24.68
CA ASN A 43 -2.64 0.41 -25.17
C ASN A 43 -2.30 -0.95 -24.53
N GLY A 44 -3.15 -1.48 -23.64
CA GLY A 44 -2.96 -2.76 -22.97
C GLY A 44 -1.82 -2.82 -21.94
N LYS A 45 -1.21 -1.68 -21.59
CA LYS A 45 -0.01 -1.64 -20.74
C LYS A 45 -0.28 -1.35 -19.28
N ASN A 46 -1.45 -0.83 -18.96
CA ASN A 46 -1.82 -0.45 -17.60
C ASN A 46 -3.18 -1.03 -17.23
N ILE A 47 -3.35 -1.36 -15.97
CA ILE A 47 -4.63 -1.74 -15.38
C ILE A 47 -5.15 -0.53 -14.60
N ILE A 48 -6.41 -0.18 -14.85
CA ILE A 48 -7.13 0.85 -14.13
C ILE A 48 -8.14 0.14 -13.23
N SER A 49 -8.05 0.37 -11.95
CA SER A 49 -8.92 -0.27 -10.95
C SER A 49 -8.85 0.49 -9.64
N LYS A 50 -9.90 0.38 -8.84
CA LYS A 50 -9.89 0.92 -7.47
C LYS A 50 -8.98 0.11 -6.54
N ALA A 51 -8.53 0.77 -5.49
CA ALA A 51 -7.84 0.15 -4.35
C ALA A 51 -6.58 -0.66 -4.73
N TRP A 52 -5.78 -0.15 -5.69
CA TRP A 52 -4.42 -0.61 -5.87
C TRP A 52 -3.65 -0.55 -4.56
N ASP A 53 -3.92 0.46 -3.78
CA ASP A 53 -3.53 0.65 -2.40
C ASP A 53 -4.59 0.02 -1.47
N ASN A 54 -4.38 -1.16 -0.84
CA ASN A 54 -3.17 -1.94 -1.15
C ASN A 54 -3.55 -3.39 -1.54
N ARG A 55 -4.47 -3.55 -2.49
CA ARG A 55 -4.77 -4.88 -3.07
C ARG A 55 -3.60 -5.46 -3.84
N TYR A 56 -2.71 -4.59 -4.35
CA TYR A 56 -1.46 -5.02 -4.95
C TYR A 56 -0.61 -5.81 -3.95
N GLY A 57 -0.37 -5.28 -2.76
CA GLY A 57 0.39 -5.97 -1.71
C GLY A 57 -0.25 -7.31 -1.33
N CYS A 58 -1.59 -7.36 -1.22
CA CYS A 58 -2.30 -8.61 -0.95
C CYS A 58 -2.10 -9.64 -2.07
N LEU A 59 -2.12 -9.24 -3.34
CA LEU A 59 -1.84 -10.14 -4.46
C LEU A 59 -0.40 -10.64 -4.40
N MET A 60 0.57 -9.76 -4.17
CA MET A 60 1.99 -10.13 -4.11
C MET A 60 2.29 -11.15 -3.02
N ILE A 61 1.67 -11.05 -1.85
CA ILE A 61 1.86 -12.06 -0.80
C ILE A 61 1.23 -13.40 -1.16
N LEU A 62 0.13 -13.45 -1.88
CA LEU A 62 -0.46 -14.69 -2.38
C LEU A 62 0.42 -15.35 -3.43
N GLU A 63 0.91 -14.61 -4.40
CA GLU A 63 1.87 -15.08 -5.41
C GLU A 63 3.17 -15.57 -4.77
N LEU A 64 3.65 -14.87 -3.74
CA LEU A 64 4.83 -15.28 -3.00
C LEU A 64 4.61 -16.61 -2.25
N LEU A 65 3.45 -16.79 -1.63
CA LEU A 65 3.09 -18.05 -0.97
C LEU A 65 3.07 -19.22 -1.96
N GLU A 66 2.45 -19.04 -3.12
CA GLU A 66 2.42 -20.06 -4.17
C GLU A 66 3.84 -20.36 -4.69
N PHE A 67 4.63 -19.32 -4.95
CA PHE A 67 6.02 -19.46 -5.40
C PHE A 67 6.91 -20.21 -4.40
N LEU A 68 6.61 -20.13 -3.12
CA LEU A 68 7.40 -20.72 -2.04
C LEU A 68 6.87 -22.05 -1.53
N ALA A 69 5.69 -22.51 -1.98
CA ALA A 69 4.97 -23.64 -1.40
C ALA A 69 5.81 -24.93 -1.22
N ASP A 70 6.71 -25.21 -2.18
CA ASP A 70 7.54 -26.42 -2.18
C ASP A 70 9.04 -26.12 -1.91
N LYS A 71 9.35 -24.97 -1.31
CA LYS A 71 10.73 -24.54 -1.07
C LYS A 71 11.07 -24.57 0.40
N GLU A 72 12.23 -25.12 0.72
CA GLU A 72 12.85 -24.93 2.03
C GLU A 72 13.47 -23.54 2.10
N LEU A 73 13.14 -22.82 3.16
CA LEU A 73 13.65 -21.47 3.39
C LEU A 73 14.71 -21.49 4.50
N PRO A 74 15.79 -20.70 4.36
CA PRO A 74 16.84 -20.61 5.38
C PRO A 74 16.39 -19.81 6.62
N ALA A 75 15.20 -19.23 6.60
CA ALA A 75 14.63 -18.42 7.67
C ALA A 75 13.12 -18.64 7.79
N THR A 76 12.56 -18.31 8.94
CA THR A 76 11.09 -18.28 9.10
C THR A 76 10.53 -17.06 8.38
N LEU A 77 9.61 -17.29 7.45
CA LEU A 77 8.88 -16.25 6.75
C LEU A 77 7.47 -16.15 7.32
N ILE A 78 7.11 -14.97 7.79
CA ILE A 78 5.76 -14.64 8.27
C ILE A 78 5.12 -13.72 7.25
N ILE A 79 4.00 -14.13 6.69
CA ILE A 79 3.27 -13.38 5.68
C ILE A 79 1.88 -13.05 6.21
N GLY A 80 1.40 -11.85 5.97
CA GLY A 80 0.08 -11.43 6.39
C GLY A 80 -0.32 -10.07 5.86
N ALA A 81 -1.58 -9.72 6.05
CA ALA A 81 -2.12 -8.41 5.76
C ALA A 81 -2.52 -7.72 7.07
N ASN A 82 -2.03 -6.52 7.27
CA ASN A 82 -2.37 -5.70 8.43
C ASN A 82 -3.67 -4.93 8.18
N VAL A 83 -4.41 -4.70 9.24
CA VAL A 83 -5.63 -3.88 9.20
C VAL A 83 -5.33 -2.45 9.60
N GLN A 84 -6.16 -1.51 9.10
CA GLN A 84 -6.12 -0.11 9.53
C GLN A 84 -4.77 0.59 9.26
N GLU A 85 -4.16 0.29 8.11
CA GLU A 85 -2.97 0.99 7.65
C GLU A 85 -3.28 2.48 7.43
N GLU A 86 -4.31 2.80 6.66
CA GLU A 86 -4.76 4.12 6.21
C GLU A 86 -5.16 5.09 7.35
N VAL A 87 -5.38 4.56 8.53
CA VAL A 87 -5.83 5.33 9.70
C VAL A 87 -4.82 5.30 10.85
N GLY A 88 -3.56 5.05 10.54
CA GLY A 88 -2.45 5.19 11.49
C GLY A 88 -1.61 3.93 11.72
N LEU A 89 -1.45 3.07 10.70
CA LEU A 89 -0.52 1.93 10.70
C LEU A 89 -0.74 0.96 11.88
N ARG A 90 -2.01 0.81 12.28
CA ARG A 90 -2.35 0.19 13.58
C ARG A 90 -2.06 -1.30 13.61
N GLY A 91 -2.39 -2.01 12.53
CA GLY A 91 -2.14 -3.44 12.41
C GLY A 91 -0.67 -3.79 12.46
N ALA A 92 0.18 -3.03 11.78
CA ALA A 92 1.62 -3.27 11.74
C ALA A 92 2.28 -3.18 13.11
N LYS A 93 1.87 -2.22 13.93
CA LYS A 93 2.36 -2.10 15.31
C LYS A 93 2.03 -3.34 16.14
N VAL A 94 0.82 -3.88 15.98
CA VAL A 94 0.37 -5.07 16.70
C VAL A 94 1.10 -6.31 16.21
N SER A 95 1.09 -6.57 14.91
CA SER A 95 1.70 -7.76 14.31
C SER A 95 3.21 -7.80 14.59
N THR A 96 3.92 -6.69 14.42
CA THR A 96 5.36 -6.62 14.71
C THR A 96 5.67 -6.87 16.18
N THR A 97 4.85 -6.36 17.09
CA THR A 97 5.00 -6.62 18.54
C THR A 97 4.74 -8.08 18.87
N MET A 98 3.76 -8.70 18.22
CA MET A 98 3.38 -10.09 18.44
C MET A 98 4.43 -11.08 17.90
N PHE A 99 4.87 -10.88 16.68
CA PHE A 99 5.77 -11.81 15.99
C PHE A 99 7.25 -11.53 16.22
N LYS A 100 7.62 -10.30 16.59
CA LYS A 100 9.01 -9.85 16.85
C LYS A 100 9.98 -10.28 15.74
N PRO A 101 9.73 -9.90 14.49
CA PRO A 101 10.59 -10.31 13.38
C PRO A 101 11.96 -9.62 13.46
N ASP A 102 12.98 -10.25 12.89
CA ASP A 102 14.31 -9.64 12.74
C ASP A 102 14.35 -8.60 11.62
N LEU A 103 13.50 -8.75 10.62
CA LEU A 103 13.34 -7.84 9.48
C LEU A 103 11.84 -7.70 9.14
N PHE A 104 11.44 -6.52 8.72
CA PHE A 104 10.07 -6.26 8.26
C PHE A 104 10.06 -5.61 6.88
N PHE A 105 9.26 -6.16 5.98
CA PHE A 105 9.03 -5.63 4.64
C PHE A 105 7.56 -5.27 4.49
N ALA A 106 7.25 -3.99 4.33
CA ALA A 106 5.96 -3.58 3.83
C ALA A 106 5.94 -3.71 2.30
N VAL A 107 4.89 -4.34 1.77
CA VAL A 107 4.66 -4.39 0.32
C VAL A 107 3.51 -3.46 0.02
N ASP A 108 3.80 -2.32 -0.61
CA ASP A 108 2.85 -1.22 -0.66
C ASP A 108 2.90 -0.41 -1.95
N CYS A 109 1.83 0.29 -2.25
CA CYS A 109 1.78 1.24 -3.35
C CYS A 109 2.37 2.59 -2.95
N SER A 110 2.88 3.31 -3.93
CA SER A 110 3.38 4.67 -3.77
C SER A 110 2.78 5.57 -4.86
N PRO A 111 2.50 6.85 -4.57
CA PRO A 111 2.00 7.77 -5.60
C PRO A 111 2.96 7.90 -6.78
N ALA A 112 2.48 7.73 -8.00
CA ALA A 112 3.23 8.08 -9.20
C ALA A 112 3.15 9.59 -9.44
N SER A 113 4.29 10.21 -9.73
CA SER A 113 4.39 11.65 -10.01
C SER A 113 4.64 11.96 -11.49
N ASP A 114 4.71 10.97 -12.34
CA ASP A 114 5.10 11.05 -13.73
C ASP A 114 4.13 11.84 -14.63
N THR A 115 2.92 12.09 -14.19
CA THR A 115 1.93 12.92 -14.89
C THR A 115 2.25 14.41 -14.81
N PHE A 116 2.93 14.86 -13.75
CA PHE A 116 3.18 16.26 -13.46
C PHE A 116 4.66 16.66 -13.63
N GLY A 117 5.46 15.81 -14.28
CA GLY A 117 6.87 16.11 -14.58
C GLY A 117 7.83 15.93 -13.40
N ASP A 118 7.39 15.33 -12.32
CA ASP A 118 8.25 14.89 -11.22
C ASP A 118 8.82 13.49 -11.55
N ASP A 119 10.07 13.25 -11.19
CA ASP A 119 10.76 11.98 -11.42
C ASP A 119 10.65 11.00 -10.24
N ASN A 120 9.89 11.36 -9.21
CA ASN A 120 9.73 10.54 -8.02
C ASN A 120 8.59 9.52 -8.20
N GLY A 121 8.90 8.41 -8.85
CA GLY A 121 7.96 7.32 -9.10
C GLY A 121 7.28 7.40 -10.47
N ARG A 122 7.67 6.51 -11.37
CA ARG A 122 7.16 6.42 -12.74
C ARG A 122 6.57 5.04 -13.01
N LEU A 123 5.44 4.99 -13.71
CA LEU A 123 4.87 3.72 -14.18
C LEU A 123 5.83 3.01 -15.13
N GLY A 124 5.97 1.70 -14.97
CA GLY A 124 6.81 0.85 -15.83
C GLY A 124 8.31 0.96 -15.55
N GLU A 125 8.74 1.78 -14.58
CA GLU A 125 10.16 1.94 -14.24
C GLU A 125 10.67 0.97 -13.16
N GLY A 126 9.88 -0.04 -12.83
CA GLY A 126 10.27 -1.13 -11.93
C GLY A 126 9.79 -0.94 -10.50
N THR A 127 10.28 -1.83 -9.64
CA THR A 127 9.91 -1.87 -8.21
C THR A 127 10.43 -0.63 -7.49
N THR A 128 9.60 -0.01 -6.66
CA THR A 128 10.04 1.07 -5.78
C THR A 128 10.79 0.53 -4.57
N LEU A 129 11.93 1.14 -4.28
CA LEU A 129 12.65 0.99 -3.02
C LEU A 129 12.50 2.32 -2.27
N ARG A 130 11.68 2.32 -1.23
CA ARG A 130 11.40 3.54 -0.46
C ARG A 130 12.53 3.81 0.51
N PHE A 131 13.37 4.80 0.18
CA PHE A 131 14.54 5.15 1.01
C PHE A 131 14.19 6.07 2.17
N PHE A 132 13.13 6.84 2.00
CA PHE A 132 12.69 7.82 3.00
C PHE A 132 11.18 8.02 2.94
N ASP A 133 10.58 8.14 4.12
CA ASP A 133 9.30 8.79 4.35
C ASP A 133 9.30 9.45 5.74
N PRO A 134 8.26 10.22 6.12
CA PRO A 134 8.23 10.94 7.41
C PRO A 134 8.31 10.05 8.65
N GLY A 135 7.95 8.77 8.53
CA GLY A 135 7.99 7.80 9.62
C GLY A 135 9.20 6.87 9.60
N HIS A 136 9.98 6.87 8.49
CA HIS A 136 11.02 5.87 8.31
C HIS A 136 12.16 6.34 7.39
N ILE A 137 13.38 6.03 7.80
CA ILE A 137 14.58 6.16 6.97
C ILE A 137 15.21 4.79 6.82
N MET A 138 15.38 4.34 5.57
CA MET A 138 15.98 3.03 5.28
C MET A 138 17.40 2.96 5.81
N LEU A 139 17.69 1.94 6.57
CA LEU A 139 19.06 1.70 7.08
C LEU A 139 20.05 1.44 5.93
N PRO A 140 21.30 1.93 6.01
CA PRO A 140 22.29 1.74 4.95
C PRO A 140 22.54 0.27 4.59
N GLY A 141 22.53 -0.65 5.56
CA GLY A 141 22.66 -2.08 5.34
C GLY A 141 21.47 -2.67 4.56
N MET A 142 20.25 -2.24 4.86
CA MET A 142 19.04 -2.65 4.14
C MET A 142 19.07 -2.14 2.69
N LYS A 143 19.45 -0.88 2.51
CA LYS A 143 19.63 -0.29 1.17
C LYS A 143 20.60 -1.11 0.32
N LYS A 144 21.79 -1.42 0.86
CA LYS A 144 22.77 -2.23 0.17
C LYS A 144 22.22 -3.61 -0.19
N PHE A 145 21.63 -4.30 0.78
CA PHE A 145 21.01 -5.61 0.60
C PHE A 145 19.97 -5.63 -0.53
N LEU A 146 19.05 -4.67 -0.54
CA LEU A 146 17.99 -4.60 -1.55
C LEU A 146 18.51 -4.30 -2.96
N LEU A 147 19.49 -3.38 -3.08
CA LEU A 147 20.07 -3.05 -4.38
C LEU A 147 20.84 -4.24 -4.95
N GLU A 148 21.66 -4.93 -4.13
CA GLU A 148 22.39 -6.13 -4.54
C GLU A 148 21.44 -7.28 -4.89
N THR A 149 20.36 -7.45 -4.12
CA THR A 149 19.33 -8.47 -4.40
C THR A 149 18.63 -8.19 -5.72
N ALA A 150 18.23 -6.96 -5.97
CA ALA A 150 17.56 -6.56 -7.21
C ALA A 150 18.48 -6.74 -8.43
N ASP A 151 19.75 -6.37 -8.31
CA ASP A 151 20.76 -6.54 -9.36
C ASP A 151 20.98 -8.03 -9.70
N ASN A 152 21.17 -8.86 -8.67
CA ASN A 152 21.31 -10.30 -8.82
C ASN A 152 20.09 -10.96 -9.46
N ALA A 153 18.90 -10.50 -9.11
CA ALA A 153 17.62 -10.96 -9.67
C ALA A 153 17.29 -10.33 -11.03
N LYS A 154 18.10 -9.36 -11.50
CA LYS A 154 17.86 -8.56 -12.71
C LYS A 154 16.50 -7.87 -12.70
N VAL A 155 16.07 -7.44 -11.53
CA VAL A 155 14.83 -6.68 -11.32
C VAL A 155 15.13 -5.18 -11.41
N LYS A 156 14.43 -4.50 -12.31
CA LYS A 156 14.52 -3.04 -12.42
C LYS A 156 13.93 -2.38 -11.17
N THR A 157 14.63 -1.44 -10.61
CA THR A 157 14.20 -0.71 -9.42
C THR A 157 14.27 0.80 -9.61
N GLN A 158 13.49 1.50 -8.84
CA GLN A 158 13.54 2.96 -8.73
C GLN A 158 13.58 3.38 -7.26
N VAL A 159 14.41 4.38 -6.97
CA VAL A 159 14.47 4.99 -5.64
C VAL A 159 13.22 5.83 -5.44
N TYR A 160 12.62 5.75 -4.24
CA TYR A 160 11.42 6.49 -3.92
C TYR A 160 11.56 7.25 -2.59
N MET A 161 11.14 8.51 -2.62
CA MET A 161 11.10 9.40 -1.45
C MET A 161 9.64 9.80 -1.22
N ALA A 162 9.04 9.34 -0.13
CA ALA A 162 7.61 9.52 0.13
C ALA A 162 7.31 10.73 1.02
N LYS A 163 6.10 11.28 0.85
CA LYS A 163 5.53 12.32 1.72
C LYS A 163 4.60 11.74 2.79
N GLY A 164 4.13 10.51 2.61
CA GLY A 164 3.32 9.75 3.54
C GLY A 164 4.06 8.49 4.03
N GLY A 165 3.66 7.95 5.18
CA GLY A 165 4.24 6.74 5.77
C GLY A 165 3.66 5.46 5.19
N THR A 166 4.16 4.32 5.68
CA THR A 166 3.64 2.97 5.46
C THR A 166 3.81 2.16 6.75
N ASP A 167 3.32 0.95 6.75
CA ASP A 167 3.50 -0.02 7.84
C ASP A 167 4.95 -0.19 8.30
N ALA A 168 5.94 0.05 7.42
CA ALA A 168 7.36 0.01 7.79
C ALA A 168 7.72 1.03 8.88
N GLY A 169 7.09 2.21 8.88
CA GLY A 169 7.29 3.24 9.90
C GLY A 169 6.79 2.80 11.28
N ALA A 170 5.67 2.10 11.36
CA ALA A 170 5.17 1.55 12.61
C ALA A 170 5.98 0.34 13.09
N ALA A 171 6.34 -0.55 12.16
CA ALA A 171 7.16 -1.72 12.46
C ALA A 171 8.55 -1.33 12.96
N HIS A 172 9.17 -0.33 12.34
CA HIS A 172 10.47 0.20 12.72
C HIS A 172 10.55 0.62 14.20
N LEU A 173 9.46 1.18 14.73
CA LEU A 173 9.39 1.67 16.11
C LEU A 173 8.81 0.64 17.08
N ALA A 174 8.32 -0.50 16.60
CA ALA A 174 7.71 -1.51 17.45
C ALA A 174 8.75 -2.33 18.22
N SER A 175 8.35 -2.86 19.38
CA SER A 175 9.21 -3.69 20.26
C SER A 175 10.52 -2.97 20.62
N ASN A 176 11.65 -3.55 20.29
CA ASN A 176 13.00 -2.98 20.52
C ASN A 176 13.58 -2.31 19.26
N GLY A 177 12.74 -1.99 18.30
CA GLY A 177 13.13 -1.54 16.97
C GLY A 177 13.37 -2.71 16.02
N VAL A 178 12.76 -2.64 14.83
CA VAL A 178 12.91 -3.67 13.80
C VAL A 178 13.41 -3.02 12.51
N PRO A 179 14.53 -3.48 11.96
CA PRO A 179 14.95 -3.03 10.62
C PRO A 179 13.83 -3.27 9.62
N SER A 180 13.32 -2.19 9.05
CA SER A 180 12.13 -2.22 8.22
C SER A 180 12.37 -1.50 6.91
N THR A 181 11.58 -1.80 5.91
CA THR A 181 11.55 -1.06 4.65
C THR A 181 10.24 -1.28 3.90
N THR A 182 10.00 -0.43 2.91
CA THR A 182 8.88 -0.59 1.98
C THR A 182 9.40 -0.84 0.58
N ILE A 183 8.88 -1.86 -0.05
CA ILE A 183 9.08 -2.21 -1.45
C ILE A 183 7.72 -2.26 -2.14
N GLY A 184 7.65 -1.97 -3.42
CA GLY A 184 6.35 -2.06 -4.09
C GLY A 184 6.33 -1.48 -5.50
N VAL A 185 5.21 -0.92 -5.86
CA VAL A 185 4.98 -0.28 -7.15
C VAL A 185 4.47 1.14 -6.97
N VAL A 186 4.43 1.89 -8.05
CA VAL A 186 3.71 3.17 -8.08
C VAL A 186 2.35 3.00 -8.73
N ALA A 187 1.38 3.73 -8.23
CA ALA A 187 0.07 3.89 -8.82
C ALA A 187 -0.25 5.37 -9.00
N ARG A 188 -0.88 5.73 -10.13
CA ARG A 188 -1.40 7.08 -10.34
C ARG A 188 -2.69 7.25 -9.55
N TYR A 189 -2.93 8.46 -9.06
CA TYR A 189 -4.18 8.87 -8.41
C TYR A 189 -4.54 8.04 -7.17
N ILE A 190 -3.53 7.49 -6.49
CA ILE A 190 -3.70 6.81 -5.20
C ILE A 190 -4.49 7.69 -4.23
N HIS A 191 -5.31 7.09 -3.35
CA HIS A 191 -6.24 7.77 -2.45
C HIS A 191 -7.34 8.57 -3.17
N SER A 192 -7.63 8.28 -4.42
CA SER A 192 -8.72 8.85 -5.17
C SER A 192 -9.77 7.80 -5.55
N HIS A 193 -10.82 8.22 -6.21
CA HIS A 193 -11.90 7.34 -6.65
C HIS A 193 -11.64 6.65 -8.01
N GLN A 194 -10.43 6.74 -8.52
CA GLN A 194 -10.03 6.14 -9.80
C GLN A 194 -9.09 4.97 -9.58
#